data_4e83a51591940032344492536d8935d1
#
_entry.id   4e83a51591940032344492536d8935d1
#
_cell.length_a   1.000
_cell.length_b   1.000
_cell.length_c   1.000
_cell.angle_alpha   90.00
_cell.angle_beta   90.00
_cell.angle_gamma   90.00
#
_symmetry.space_group_name_H-M   'P 1'
#
loop_
_entity.id
_entity.type
_entity.pdbx_description
1 polymer ?
#
loop_
_entity_poly.entity_id
_entity_poly.type
_entity_poly.pdbx_seq_one_letter_code
_entity_poly.pdbx_strand_id
1 'polypeptide(L)'
;ERLLDELQGTLREAGRTGQQLSGTVRVAASQTISAHLIPQCIAESNRRYPDIRFVLHDRPQQWVLESIRQGDVDFGIVIDPGIVGDLQCETVLSEPFFLLCRNDHPFAVMPEVDWQALQGAELVLQDYASGSRMLIDAALQLHQIEANIVQEIGHPATLFPMVTAGIGISIIPALALPLPARFLRSAPSSSTPPWLMQA
;
A
#
# COMPACT_ATOMS: atom_id res chain seq x y z
N GLU A 1 -14.70 6.12 0.30
CA GLU A 1 -15.71 6.93 1.02
C GLU A 1 -15.20 7.31 2.41
N ARG A 2 -14.70 6.37 3.20
CA ARG A 2 -14.21 6.57 4.57
C ARG A 2 -12.98 7.51 4.65
N LEU A 3 -12.00 7.38 3.75
CA LEU A 3 -10.82 8.25 3.68
C LEU A 3 -11.21 9.70 3.36
N LEU A 4 -12.24 9.88 2.53
CA LEU A 4 -12.82 11.18 2.25
C LEU A 4 -13.56 11.75 3.47
N ASP A 5 -14.21 10.90 4.26
CA ASP A 5 -14.91 11.32 5.49
C ASP A 5 -13.92 11.73 6.59
N GLU A 6 -12.75 11.07 6.68
CA GLU A 6 -11.70 11.42 7.64
C GLU A 6 -10.93 12.67 7.23
N LEU A 7 -10.63 12.81 5.93
CA LEU A 7 -10.13 14.06 5.37
C LEU A 7 -11.11 15.21 5.66
N GLN A 8 -12.43 14.95 5.59
CA GLN A 8 -13.47 15.89 6.01
C GLN A 8 -13.45 16.17 7.51
N GLY A 9 -13.12 15.20 8.35
CA GLY A 9 -12.98 15.36 9.79
C GLY A 9 -11.88 16.36 10.13
N THR A 10 -10.70 16.14 9.58
CA THR A 10 -9.51 17.00 9.74
C THR A 10 -9.76 18.41 9.18
N LEU A 11 -10.42 18.52 8.02
CA LEU A 11 -10.78 19.80 7.41
C LEU A 11 -11.89 20.53 8.19
N ARG A 12 -12.85 19.81 8.79
CA ARG A 12 -13.89 20.41 9.66
C ARG A 12 -13.32 20.94 10.97
N GLU A 13 -12.31 20.30 11.52
CA GLU A 13 -11.61 20.79 12.72
C GLU A 13 -10.84 22.08 12.43
N ALA A 14 -10.20 22.19 11.27
CA ALA A 14 -9.55 23.41 10.79
C ALA A 14 -10.57 24.51 10.41
N GLY A 15 -11.79 24.14 10.03
CA GLY A 15 -12.84 25.04 9.50
C GLY A 15 -13.88 25.55 10.48
N ARG A 16 -13.70 25.41 11.81
CA ARG A 16 -14.72 25.83 12.84
C ARG A 16 -15.03 27.30 12.93
N THR A 17 -14.56 28.14 12.05
CA THR A 17 -14.79 29.60 12.04
C THR A 17 -15.53 30.08 10.79
N GLY A 18 -16.57 29.42 10.30
CA GLY A 18 -17.51 30.00 9.33
C GLY A 18 -16.94 30.64 8.05
N GLN A 19 -15.64 30.48 7.80
CA GLN A 19 -14.95 30.97 6.61
C GLN A 19 -14.87 29.83 5.57
N GLN A 20 -14.89 30.19 4.31
CA GLN A 20 -14.66 29.32 3.16
C GLN A 20 -13.35 28.54 3.38
N LEU A 21 -13.42 27.20 3.38
CA LEU A 21 -12.25 26.35 3.60
C LEU A 21 -11.24 26.61 2.49
N SER A 22 -10.12 27.22 2.83
CA SER A 22 -9.04 27.55 1.90
C SER A 22 -7.69 27.32 2.56
N GLY A 23 -6.68 26.95 1.78
CA GLY A 23 -5.32 26.75 2.27
C GLY A 23 -4.57 25.64 1.56
N THR A 24 -3.46 25.23 2.15
CA THR A 24 -2.63 24.16 1.60
C THR A 24 -2.58 23.01 2.60
N VAL A 25 -2.90 21.81 2.11
CA VAL A 25 -2.77 20.54 2.85
C VAL A 25 -1.56 19.80 2.29
N ARG A 26 -0.59 19.52 3.13
CA ARG A 26 0.61 18.74 2.78
C ARG A 26 0.42 17.31 3.24
N VAL A 27 0.46 16.38 2.31
CA VAL A 27 0.31 14.96 2.60
C VAL A 27 1.54 14.20 2.13
N ALA A 28 2.08 13.32 2.96
CA ALA A 28 3.06 12.34 2.54
C ALA A 28 2.41 10.96 2.41
N ALA A 29 2.79 10.21 1.40
CA ALA A 29 2.29 8.85 1.23
C ALA A 29 3.37 7.93 0.67
N SER A 30 3.29 6.64 1.05
CA SER A 30 4.15 5.62 0.44
C SER A 30 3.82 5.44 -1.04
N GLN A 31 4.81 5.02 -1.81
CA GLN A 31 4.78 5.06 -3.29
C GLN A 31 3.53 4.40 -3.90
N THR A 32 3.13 3.22 -3.43
CA THR A 32 1.92 2.54 -3.92
C THR A 32 0.66 3.35 -3.63
N ILE A 33 0.55 3.89 -2.42
CA ILE A 33 -0.59 4.72 -2.00
C ILE A 33 -0.62 6.02 -2.80
N SER A 34 0.53 6.68 -2.98
CA SER A 34 0.67 7.89 -3.79
C SER A 34 0.21 7.69 -5.23
N ALA A 35 0.55 6.54 -5.82
CA ALA A 35 0.22 6.27 -7.22
C ALA A 35 -1.24 5.91 -7.45
N HIS A 36 -1.88 5.17 -6.54
CA HIS A 36 -3.15 4.50 -6.82
C HIS A 36 -4.34 5.01 -5.98
N LEU A 37 -4.10 5.59 -4.80
CA LEU A 37 -5.16 6.10 -3.92
C LEU A 37 -5.24 7.63 -3.92
N ILE A 38 -4.13 8.32 -3.69
CA ILE A 38 -4.11 9.77 -3.48
C ILE A 38 -4.67 10.58 -4.65
N PRO A 39 -4.42 10.24 -5.93
CA PRO A 39 -4.95 11.02 -7.04
C PRO A 39 -6.47 11.14 -7.04
N GLN A 40 -7.17 10.06 -6.70
CA GLN A 40 -8.64 10.05 -6.62
C GLN A 40 -9.13 10.90 -5.43
N CYS A 41 -8.43 10.82 -4.30
CA CYS A 41 -8.74 11.64 -3.12
C CYS A 41 -8.57 13.14 -3.42
N ILE A 42 -7.47 13.52 -4.08
CA ILE A 42 -7.23 14.92 -4.49
C ILE A 42 -8.30 15.38 -5.50
N ALA A 43 -8.62 14.57 -6.51
CA ALA A 43 -9.64 14.92 -7.50
C ALA A 43 -11.02 15.15 -6.85
N GLU A 44 -11.41 14.29 -5.90
CA GLU A 44 -12.66 14.45 -5.17
C GLU A 44 -12.64 15.66 -4.24
N SER A 45 -11.52 15.90 -3.55
CA SER A 45 -11.35 17.06 -2.70
C SER A 45 -11.43 18.37 -3.49
N ASN A 46 -10.76 18.45 -4.63
CA ASN A 46 -10.81 19.65 -5.50
C ASN A 46 -12.22 19.96 -5.99
N ARG A 47 -13.07 18.94 -6.16
CA ARG A 47 -14.49 19.14 -6.52
C ARG A 47 -15.30 19.73 -5.36
N ARG A 48 -15.01 19.30 -4.12
CA ARG A 48 -15.78 19.71 -2.93
C ARG A 48 -15.24 20.99 -2.31
N TYR A 49 -13.94 21.19 -2.40
CA TYR A 49 -13.19 22.27 -1.74
C TYR A 49 -12.19 22.90 -2.72
N PRO A 50 -12.66 23.69 -3.70
CA PRO A 50 -11.81 24.20 -4.79
C PRO A 50 -10.70 25.15 -4.32
N ASP A 51 -10.84 25.74 -3.14
CA ASP A 51 -9.86 26.66 -2.56
C ASP A 51 -8.80 25.95 -1.68
N ILE A 52 -8.86 24.62 -1.59
CA ILE A 52 -7.85 23.81 -0.90
C ILE A 52 -6.86 23.27 -1.92
N ARG A 53 -5.59 23.58 -1.71
CA ARG A 53 -4.47 23.04 -2.50
C ARG A 53 -3.82 21.87 -1.79
N PHE A 54 -3.65 20.73 -2.47
CA PHE A 54 -2.86 19.63 -1.98
C PHE A 54 -1.42 19.68 -2.48
N VAL A 55 -0.47 19.35 -1.58
CA VAL A 55 0.93 19.09 -1.91
C VAL A 55 1.23 17.67 -1.48
N LEU A 56 1.47 16.80 -2.46
CA LEU A 56 1.80 15.39 -2.24
C LEU A 56 3.31 15.20 -2.19
N HIS A 57 3.79 14.59 -1.11
CA HIS A 57 5.15 14.10 -0.95
C HIS A 57 5.14 12.58 -1.14
N ASP A 58 5.45 12.12 -2.34
CA ASP A 58 5.63 10.71 -2.68
C ASP A 58 7.01 10.24 -2.18
N ARG A 59 7.03 9.40 -1.15
CA ARG A 59 8.24 9.01 -0.43
C ARG A 59 8.21 7.53 0.00
N PRO A 60 9.37 6.88 0.20
CA PRO A 60 9.46 5.63 0.94
C PRO A 60 8.84 5.76 2.33
N GLN A 61 8.24 4.69 2.84
CA GLN A 61 7.43 4.72 4.07
C GLN A 61 8.16 5.31 5.28
N GLN A 62 9.42 5.00 5.48
CA GLN A 62 10.22 5.55 6.58
C GLN A 62 10.29 7.08 6.56
N TRP A 63 10.38 7.68 5.36
CA TRP A 63 10.41 9.13 5.19
C TRP A 63 9.05 9.78 5.42
N VAL A 64 7.96 9.07 5.18
CA VAL A 64 6.62 9.57 5.50
C VAL A 64 6.48 9.80 7.00
N LEU A 65 6.85 8.80 7.82
CA LEU A 65 6.79 8.91 9.28
C LEU A 65 7.68 10.03 9.81
N GLU A 66 8.88 10.16 9.26
CA GLU A 66 9.80 11.23 9.64
C GLU A 66 9.27 12.61 9.28
N SER A 67 8.70 12.78 8.07
CA SER A 67 8.10 14.06 7.64
C SER A 67 6.95 14.52 8.54
N ILE A 68 6.19 13.57 9.11
CA ILE A 68 5.14 13.89 10.09
C ILE A 68 5.77 14.39 11.39
N ARG A 69 6.79 13.71 11.91
CA ARG A 69 7.48 14.10 13.15
C ARG A 69 8.13 15.47 13.06
N GLN A 70 8.67 15.79 11.88
CA GLN A 70 9.31 17.09 11.61
C GLN A 70 8.29 18.21 11.35
N GLY A 71 7.01 17.89 11.14
CA GLY A 71 5.99 18.87 10.78
C GLY A 71 6.08 19.37 9.34
N ASP A 72 6.80 18.65 8.47
CA ASP A 72 6.90 18.98 7.04
C ASP A 72 5.59 18.74 6.30
N VAL A 73 4.76 17.83 6.84
CA VAL A 73 3.44 17.48 6.31
C VAL A 73 2.40 17.49 7.42
N ASP A 74 1.14 17.73 7.04
CA ASP A 74 0.01 17.78 7.98
C ASP A 74 -0.42 16.37 8.40
N PHE A 75 -0.31 15.39 7.50
CA PHE A 75 -0.52 13.98 7.79
C PHE A 75 0.17 13.07 6.76
N GLY A 76 0.26 11.77 7.08
CA GLY A 76 0.82 10.76 6.19
C GLY A 76 -0.06 9.53 6.06
N ILE A 77 0.07 8.82 4.93
CA ILE A 77 -0.60 7.55 4.70
C ILE A 77 0.44 6.48 4.37
N VAL A 78 0.46 5.43 5.17
CA VAL A 78 1.47 4.36 5.11
C VAL A 78 0.80 2.98 5.21
N ILE A 79 1.54 1.96 4.84
CA ILE A 79 1.13 0.57 5.01
C ILE A 79 1.60 0.14 6.40
N ASP A 80 0.69 -0.33 7.24
CA ASP A 80 0.90 -0.81 8.61
C ASP A 80 2.29 -0.43 9.20
N PRO A 81 2.41 0.72 9.84
CA PRO A 81 3.70 1.18 10.35
C PRO A 81 4.12 0.47 11.64
N GLY A 82 3.29 -0.47 12.15
CA GLY A 82 3.49 -1.07 13.45
C GLY A 82 3.37 -0.05 14.59
N ILE A 83 4.25 -0.15 15.58
CA ILE A 83 4.28 0.77 16.73
C ILE A 83 5.05 2.03 16.34
N VAL A 84 4.35 3.15 16.26
CA VAL A 84 4.91 4.45 15.83
C VAL A 84 5.15 5.44 16.98
N GLY A 85 5.02 4.96 18.22
CA GLY A 85 5.36 5.72 19.43
C GLY A 85 4.50 6.96 19.65
N ASP A 86 5.00 8.10 19.22
CA ASP A 86 4.44 9.44 19.43
C ASP A 86 3.40 9.87 18.40
N LEU A 87 3.18 9.08 17.36
CA LEU A 87 2.21 9.37 16.31
C LEU A 87 0.87 8.68 16.58
N GLN A 88 -0.21 9.36 16.25
CA GLN A 88 -1.54 8.76 16.20
C GLN A 88 -1.75 8.10 14.85
N CYS A 89 -2.16 6.83 14.85
CA CYS A 89 -2.49 6.09 13.65
C CYS A 89 -3.93 5.58 13.68
N GLU A 90 -4.59 5.70 12.55
CA GLU A 90 -5.91 5.13 12.31
C GLU A 90 -5.89 4.28 11.04
N THR A 91 -6.57 3.13 11.08
CA THR A 91 -6.71 2.28 9.89
C THR A 91 -7.82 2.82 9.00
N VAL A 92 -7.43 3.31 7.82
CA VAL A 92 -8.36 3.90 6.84
C VAL A 92 -8.75 2.92 5.73
N LEU A 93 -7.92 1.91 5.47
CA LEU A 93 -8.15 0.89 4.46
C LEU A 93 -7.53 -0.44 4.90
N SER A 94 -8.25 -1.52 4.69
CA SER A 94 -7.71 -2.89 4.76
C SER A 94 -7.90 -3.56 3.42
N GLU A 95 -6.87 -4.24 2.93
CA GLU A 95 -6.87 -4.88 1.62
C GLU A 95 -6.11 -6.20 1.64
N PRO A 96 -6.46 -7.16 0.78
CA PRO A 96 -5.75 -8.42 0.66
C PRO A 96 -4.44 -8.25 -0.12
N PHE A 97 -3.53 -9.19 0.05
CA PHE A 97 -2.40 -9.39 -0.84
C PHE A 97 -2.77 -10.33 -2.00
N PHE A 98 -2.14 -10.09 -3.13
CA PHE A 98 -2.28 -10.90 -4.34
C PHE A 98 -0.93 -11.45 -4.78
N LEU A 99 -0.96 -12.62 -5.40
CA LEU A 99 0.19 -13.20 -6.06
C LEU A 99 0.25 -12.69 -7.50
N LEU A 100 1.37 -12.10 -7.88
CA LEU A 100 1.67 -11.66 -9.24
C LEU A 100 2.58 -12.68 -9.90
N CYS A 101 2.13 -13.28 -11.00
CA CYS A 101 2.90 -14.24 -11.78
C CYS A 101 2.61 -14.09 -13.27
N ARG A 102 3.42 -14.72 -14.10
CA ARG A 102 3.15 -14.81 -15.55
C ARG A 102 1.93 -15.68 -15.84
N ASN A 103 1.31 -15.49 -17.00
CA ASN A 103 0.14 -16.25 -17.42
C ASN A 103 0.43 -17.74 -17.65
N ASP A 104 1.67 -18.09 -17.97
CA ASP A 104 2.13 -19.48 -18.20
C ASP A 104 2.61 -20.14 -16.89
N HIS A 105 2.60 -19.42 -15.76
CA HIS A 105 2.98 -19.97 -14.47
C HIS A 105 1.87 -20.92 -13.94
N PRO A 106 2.22 -22.04 -13.29
CA PRO A 106 1.21 -22.98 -12.74
C PRO A 106 0.17 -22.31 -11.83
N PHE A 107 0.56 -21.29 -11.08
CA PHE A 107 -0.36 -20.56 -10.20
C PHE A 107 -1.39 -19.70 -10.95
N ALA A 108 -1.15 -19.38 -12.23
CA ALA A 108 -2.05 -18.51 -12.99
C ALA A 108 -3.44 -19.13 -13.26
N VAL A 109 -3.56 -20.46 -13.17
CA VAL A 109 -4.83 -21.18 -13.36
C VAL A 109 -5.52 -21.55 -12.05
N MET A 110 -4.88 -21.29 -10.90
CA MET A 110 -5.44 -21.58 -9.59
C MET A 110 -6.35 -20.43 -9.15
N PRO A 111 -7.53 -20.72 -8.58
CA PRO A 111 -8.41 -19.68 -8.03
C PRO A 111 -7.79 -19.01 -6.79
N GLU A 112 -7.08 -19.80 -5.99
CA GLU A 112 -6.36 -19.38 -4.78
C GLU A 112 -5.02 -20.13 -4.71
N VAL A 113 -4.04 -19.49 -4.07
CA VAL A 113 -2.70 -20.08 -3.85
C VAL A 113 -2.42 -20.06 -2.35
N ASP A 114 -2.27 -21.21 -1.76
CA ASP A 114 -1.87 -21.35 -0.36
C ASP A 114 -0.44 -20.89 -0.12
N TRP A 115 -0.17 -20.36 1.07
CA TRP A 115 1.20 -20.00 1.48
C TRP A 115 2.17 -21.16 1.33
N GLN A 116 1.75 -22.38 1.66
CA GLN A 116 2.57 -23.59 1.52
C GLN A 116 3.04 -23.84 0.09
N ALA A 117 2.27 -23.43 -0.91
CA ALA A 117 2.65 -23.55 -2.31
C ALA A 117 3.84 -22.64 -2.69
N LEU A 118 4.16 -21.65 -1.86
CA LEU A 118 5.30 -20.75 -2.06
C LEU A 118 6.62 -21.33 -1.53
N GLN A 119 6.60 -22.53 -0.94
CA GLN A 119 7.83 -23.17 -0.46
C GLN A 119 8.84 -23.34 -1.59
N GLY A 120 10.03 -22.74 -1.43
CA GLY A 120 11.09 -22.76 -2.44
C GLY A 120 10.82 -21.90 -3.69
N ALA A 121 9.72 -21.13 -3.72
CA ALA A 121 9.41 -20.25 -4.85
C ALA A 121 10.45 -19.13 -4.99
N GLU A 122 10.75 -18.76 -6.23
CA GLU A 122 11.58 -17.61 -6.55
C GLU A 122 10.74 -16.33 -6.47
N LEU A 123 11.03 -15.49 -5.46
CA LEU A 123 10.30 -14.25 -5.22
C LEU A 123 11.09 -13.01 -5.65
N VAL A 124 10.39 -12.10 -6.31
CA VAL A 124 10.83 -10.72 -6.53
C VAL A 124 10.00 -9.85 -5.59
N LEU A 125 10.61 -9.23 -4.61
CA LEU A 125 9.92 -8.43 -3.60
C LEU A 125 10.42 -6.99 -3.59
N GLN A 126 9.61 -6.10 -3.03
CA GLN A 126 10.10 -4.77 -2.67
C GLN A 126 11.13 -4.89 -1.55
N ASP A 127 12.03 -3.91 -1.47
CA ASP A 127 12.96 -3.78 -0.36
C ASP A 127 12.27 -3.29 0.93
N TYR A 128 13.04 -3.16 2.00
CA TYR A 128 12.53 -2.75 3.32
C TYR A 128 12.12 -1.27 3.42
N ALA A 129 12.27 -0.49 2.37
CA ALA A 129 11.70 0.85 2.29
C ALA A 129 10.17 0.81 2.08
N SER A 130 9.61 -0.36 1.69
CA SER A 130 8.19 -0.61 1.55
C SER A 130 7.60 -1.26 2.82
N GLY A 131 6.50 -0.72 3.32
CA GLY A 131 5.75 -1.35 4.42
C GLY A 131 5.21 -2.74 4.07
N SER A 132 4.88 -2.99 2.80
CA SER A 132 4.41 -4.31 2.34
C SER A 132 5.45 -5.41 2.57
N ARG A 133 6.75 -5.10 2.49
CA ARG A 133 7.81 -6.10 2.67
C ARG A 133 7.78 -6.73 4.05
N MET A 134 7.66 -5.93 5.08
CA MET A 134 7.63 -6.44 6.46
C MET A 134 6.42 -7.34 6.70
N LEU A 135 5.27 -7.01 6.12
CA LEU A 135 4.06 -7.82 6.22
C LEU A 135 4.21 -9.16 5.50
N ILE A 136 4.83 -9.15 4.31
CA ILE A 136 5.09 -10.37 3.54
C ILE A 136 6.08 -11.27 4.29
N ASP A 137 7.17 -10.72 4.79
CA ASP A 137 8.17 -11.48 5.56
C ASP A 137 7.55 -12.09 6.83
N ALA A 138 6.71 -11.33 7.54
CA ALA A 138 6.00 -11.84 8.71
C ALA A 138 5.04 -12.98 8.34
N ALA A 139 4.35 -12.89 7.21
CA ALA A 139 3.46 -13.94 6.73
C ALA A 139 4.25 -15.20 6.31
N LEU A 140 5.35 -15.06 5.57
CA LEU A 140 6.23 -16.17 5.23
C LEU A 140 6.76 -16.88 6.49
N GLN A 141 7.20 -16.11 7.48
CA GLN A 141 7.66 -16.65 8.76
C GLN A 141 6.55 -17.37 9.53
N LEU A 142 5.37 -16.78 9.62
CA LEU A 142 4.21 -17.36 10.30
C LEU A 142 3.85 -18.74 9.72
N HIS A 143 3.91 -18.86 8.40
CA HIS A 143 3.62 -20.10 7.67
C HIS A 143 4.84 -21.03 7.52
N GLN A 144 5.98 -20.65 8.08
CA GLN A 144 7.24 -21.42 8.02
C GLN A 144 7.69 -21.70 6.57
N ILE A 145 7.53 -20.71 5.68
CA ILE A 145 7.89 -20.81 4.27
C ILE A 145 9.31 -20.29 4.05
N GLU A 146 10.15 -21.14 3.47
CA GLU A 146 11.46 -20.78 2.96
C GLU A 146 11.34 -20.45 1.48
N ALA A 147 11.07 -19.17 1.18
CA ALA A 147 11.08 -18.68 -0.19
C ALA A 147 12.48 -18.20 -0.58
N ASN A 148 12.79 -18.31 -1.87
CA ASN A 148 14.05 -17.79 -2.43
C ASN A 148 13.84 -16.38 -2.96
N ILE A 149 14.30 -15.36 -2.23
CA ILE A 149 14.22 -13.97 -2.70
C ILE A 149 15.35 -13.75 -3.71
N VAL A 150 15.00 -13.88 -5.00
CA VAL A 150 15.95 -13.76 -6.10
C VAL A 150 16.25 -12.33 -6.49
N GLN A 151 15.33 -11.39 -6.16
CA GLN A 151 15.51 -9.97 -6.43
C GLN A 151 14.78 -9.11 -5.42
N GLU A 152 15.43 -8.04 -4.97
CA GLU A 152 14.85 -6.96 -4.16
C GLU A 152 14.85 -5.66 -4.97
N ILE A 153 13.75 -4.91 -4.92
CA ILE A 153 13.58 -3.70 -5.72
C ILE A 153 12.98 -2.55 -4.89
N GLY A 154 13.49 -1.35 -5.12
CA GLY A 154 13.08 -0.15 -4.38
C GLY A 154 11.80 0.52 -4.90
N HIS A 155 11.36 0.21 -6.13
CA HIS A 155 10.21 0.89 -6.72
C HIS A 155 9.13 -0.09 -7.17
N PRO A 156 7.87 0.04 -6.71
CA PRO A 156 6.80 -0.92 -6.99
C PRO A 156 6.54 -1.15 -8.49
N ALA A 157 6.68 -0.13 -9.33
CA ALA A 157 6.49 -0.27 -10.77
C ALA A 157 7.49 -1.22 -11.45
N THR A 158 8.64 -1.50 -10.82
CA THR A 158 9.65 -2.43 -11.34
C THR A 158 9.25 -3.90 -11.16
N LEU A 159 8.32 -4.21 -10.24
CA LEU A 159 7.84 -5.59 -10.01
C LEU A 159 7.25 -6.22 -11.28
N PHE A 160 6.37 -5.49 -11.97
CA PHE A 160 5.66 -6.02 -13.13
C PHE A 160 6.61 -6.44 -14.27
N PRO A 161 7.54 -5.59 -14.73
CA PRO A 161 8.52 -6.00 -15.74
C PRO A 161 9.43 -7.15 -15.27
N MET A 162 9.82 -7.22 -14.00
CA MET A 162 10.62 -8.33 -13.47
C MET A 162 9.86 -9.66 -13.54
N VAL A 163 8.61 -9.68 -13.09
CA VAL A 163 7.75 -10.87 -13.16
C VAL A 163 7.45 -11.23 -14.63
N THR A 164 7.19 -10.25 -15.48
CA THR A 164 6.96 -10.47 -16.91
C THR A 164 8.18 -11.08 -17.61
N ALA A 165 9.38 -10.67 -17.20
CA ALA A 165 10.64 -11.22 -17.69
C ALA A 165 10.91 -12.66 -17.20
N GLY A 166 10.11 -13.17 -16.26
CA GLY A 166 10.25 -14.54 -15.73
C GLY A 166 11.33 -14.68 -14.67
N ILE A 167 11.72 -13.59 -14.01
CA ILE A 167 12.75 -13.62 -12.94
C ILE A 167 12.22 -14.31 -11.68
N GLY A 168 10.91 -14.21 -11.42
CA GLY A 168 10.23 -14.84 -10.31
C GLY A 168 8.77 -14.39 -10.24
N ILE A 169 8.10 -14.72 -9.15
CA ILE A 169 6.75 -14.27 -8.82
C ILE A 169 6.81 -13.21 -7.72
N SER A 170 5.72 -12.47 -7.51
CA SER A 170 5.71 -11.43 -6.48
C SER A 170 4.42 -11.45 -5.67
N ILE A 171 4.47 -10.92 -4.46
CA ILE A 171 3.33 -10.71 -3.58
C ILE A 171 3.11 -9.20 -3.45
N ILE A 172 1.92 -8.73 -3.78
CA ILE A 172 1.60 -7.30 -3.83
C ILE A 172 0.25 -7.01 -3.16
N PRO A 173 0.06 -5.83 -2.55
CA PRO A 173 -1.25 -5.41 -2.04
C PRO A 173 -2.24 -5.16 -3.21
N ALA A 174 -3.53 -5.30 -2.94
CA ALA A 174 -4.58 -5.09 -3.94
C ALA A 174 -4.48 -3.72 -4.61
N LEU A 175 -4.14 -2.69 -3.85
CA LEU A 175 -3.98 -1.32 -4.35
C LEU A 175 -2.88 -1.20 -5.43
N ALA A 176 -1.87 -2.08 -5.41
CA ALA A 176 -0.80 -2.08 -6.40
C ALA A 176 -1.19 -2.71 -7.75
N LEU A 177 -2.41 -3.25 -7.85
CA LEU A 177 -2.90 -3.89 -9.07
C LEU A 177 -3.08 -2.88 -10.19
N PRO A 178 -2.50 -3.09 -11.39
CA PRO A 178 -2.81 -2.28 -12.55
C PRO A 178 -4.27 -2.53 -12.99
N LEU A 179 -5.02 -1.48 -13.30
CA LEU A 179 -6.38 -1.60 -13.83
C LEU A 179 -6.36 -1.60 -15.38
N PRO A 180 -6.99 -2.59 -16.06
CA PRO A 180 -7.64 -3.82 -15.57
C PRO A 180 -6.62 -4.96 -15.36
N ALA A 181 -6.69 -5.58 -14.21
CA ALA A 181 -5.77 -6.64 -13.83
C ALA A 181 -6.09 -7.97 -14.54
N ARG A 182 -5.27 -8.36 -15.50
CA ARG A 182 -5.38 -9.67 -16.16
C ARG A 182 -4.48 -10.78 -15.55
N PHE A 183 -3.63 -10.41 -14.58
CA PHE A 183 -2.53 -11.27 -14.12
C PHE A 183 -2.60 -11.64 -12.63
N LEU A 184 -3.72 -11.37 -11.96
CA LEU A 184 -3.76 -11.37 -10.52
C LEU A 184 -4.60 -12.49 -9.95
N ARG A 185 -4.03 -13.17 -8.98
CA ARG A 185 -4.68 -14.18 -8.16
C ARG A 185 -4.52 -13.81 -6.70
N SER A 186 -5.55 -14.05 -5.92
CA SER A 186 -5.53 -13.77 -4.50
C SER A 186 -4.44 -14.55 -3.80
N ALA A 187 -3.67 -13.90 -2.97
CA ALA A 187 -2.81 -14.58 -2.02
C ALA A 187 -3.67 -15.36 -1.00
N PRO A 188 -3.11 -16.38 -0.36
CA PRO A 188 -3.85 -17.42 0.35
C PRO A 188 -4.79 -16.92 1.43
N SER A 189 -5.99 -17.47 1.45
CA SER A 189 -7.11 -17.02 2.30
C SER A 189 -7.22 -17.75 3.65
N SER A 190 -6.46 -18.82 3.90
CA SER A 190 -6.85 -19.77 4.95
C SER A 190 -6.20 -19.63 6.32
N SER A 191 -5.42 -18.61 6.60
CA SER A 191 -4.90 -18.34 7.96
C SER A 191 -4.16 -17.02 8.06
N THR A 192 -4.73 -16.01 7.48
CA THR A 192 -4.18 -14.65 7.47
C THR A 192 -4.24 -14.09 8.89
N PRO A 193 -3.15 -13.51 9.41
CA PRO A 193 -3.22 -12.77 10.66
C PRO A 193 -4.30 -11.67 10.58
N PRO A 194 -4.93 -11.26 11.70
CA PRO A 194 -6.04 -10.30 11.70
C PRO A 194 -5.75 -8.97 10.98
N TRP A 195 -4.47 -8.63 10.82
CA TRP A 195 -3.98 -7.44 10.15
C TRP A 195 -3.69 -7.64 8.62
N LEU A 196 -3.76 -8.88 8.14
CA LEU A 196 -3.72 -9.26 6.72
C LEU A 196 -5.13 -9.56 6.17
N MET A 197 -6.17 -9.34 6.95
CA MET A 197 -7.55 -9.64 6.62
C MET A 197 -8.26 -8.38 6.15
N GLN A 198 -8.83 -8.46 5.12
CA GLN A 198 -10.10 -8.79 4.49
C GLN A 198 -10.79 -7.54 4.00
N ALA A 199 -11.17 -7.56 2.76
CA ALA A 199 -12.38 -6.88 2.35
C ALA A 199 -13.57 -7.70 2.82
#